data_956876c2823f5c9f89935b12f7ea77b5
#
_entry.id   956876c2823f5c9f89935b12f7ea77b5
#
_cell.length_a   1.000
_cell.length_b   1.000
_cell.length_c   1.000
_cell.angle_alpha   90.00
_cell.angle_beta   90.00
_cell.angle_gamma   90.00
#
_symmetry.space_group_name_H-M   'P 1'
#
loop_
_entity.id
_entity.type
_entity.pdbx_description
1 polymer ?
#
loop_
_entity_poly.entity_id
_entity_poly.type
_entity_poly.pdbx_seq_one_letter_code
_entity_poly.pdbx_strand_id
1 'polypeptide(L)'
;MNRLFYIGISIAAVVILAAVFAPLLATHDVNAQNLALRFASPSAEHWFGTDALGRDVFSRILFGARISLYVGITVVTVSGVFGIFIGAIAGFYGGLADKFLSGYVFNVFLAFPGLLLAIALVAFLGAGLGKLILALCIIGWVGYARVMRGQVLKVREYDFVLAAKALGAGNMRILFTHIMPNAIQPLIVQA
;
A
#
# COMPACT_ATOMS: atom_id res chain seq x y z
N MET A 1 -10.84 11.46 22.55
CA MET A 1 -10.64 11.20 21.10
C MET A 1 -10.52 12.54 20.40
N ASN A 2 -9.45 12.78 19.64
CA ASN A 2 -9.12 14.10 19.09
C ASN A 2 -10.05 14.48 17.93
N ARG A 3 -10.51 15.75 17.88
CA ARG A 3 -11.32 16.28 16.75
C ARG A 3 -10.69 16.02 15.39
N LEU A 4 -9.36 16.07 15.31
CA LEU A 4 -8.59 15.77 14.10
C LEU A 4 -8.78 14.33 13.58
N PHE A 5 -8.96 13.36 14.49
CA PHE A 5 -9.24 11.97 14.12
C PHE A 5 -10.58 11.83 13.39
N TYR A 6 -11.63 12.47 13.90
CA TYR A 6 -12.94 12.46 13.24
C TYR A 6 -12.92 13.17 11.89
N ILE A 7 -12.20 14.30 11.78
CA ILE A 7 -12.03 15.00 10.52
C ILE A 7 -11.32 14.09 9.49
N GLY A 8 -10.23 13.43 9.89
CA GLY A 8 -9.50 12.52 9.02
C GLY A 8 -10.36 11.35 8.52
N ILE A 9 -11.09 10.69 9.43
CA ILE A 9 -12.02 9.60 9.05
C ILE A 9 -13.13 10.12 8.13
N SER A 10 -13.69 11.30 8.40
CA SER A 10 -14.75 11.85 7.55
C SER A 10 -14.26 12.12 6.13
N ILE A 11 -13.07 12.70 5.98
CA ILE A 11 -12.46 12.95 4.67
C ILE A 11 -12.20 11.61 3.94
N ALA A 12 -11.61 10.65 4.63
CA ALA A 12 -11.34 9.33 4.06
C ALA A 12 -12.64 8.63 3.63
N ALA A 13 -13.69 8.69 4.47
CA ALA A 13 -14.99 8.12 4.15
C ALA A 13 -15.62 8.77 2.91
N VAL A 14 -15.57 10.11 2.80
CA VAL A 14 -16.07 10.83 1.63
C VAL A 14 -15.37 10.40 0.35
N VAL A 15 -14.03 10.32 0.38
CA VAL A 15 -13.23 9.89 -0.78
C VAL A 15 -13.55 8.44 -1.18
N ILE A 16 -13.64 7.53 -0.20
CA ILE A 16 -13.97 6.13 -0.45
C ILE A 16 -15.38 5.99 -1.02
N LEU A 17 -16.37 6.68 -0.44
CA LEU A 17 -17.75 6.65 -0.93
C LEU A 17 -17.85 7.24 -2.34
N ALA A 18 -17.18 8.38 -2.61
CA ALA A 18 -17.14 8.97 -3.94
C ALA A 18 -16.54 8.01 -4.98
N ALA A 19 -15.48 7.30 -4.63
CA ALA A 19 -14.85 6.31 -5.52
C ALA A 19 -15.72 5.05 -5.74
N VAL A 20 -16.36 4.53 -4.69
CA VAL A 20 -17.26 3.36 -4.80
C VAL A 20 -18.47 3.69 -5.65
N PHE A 21 -19.10 4.84 -5.39
CA PHE A 21 -20.30 5.31 -6.10
C PHE A 21 -19.98 6.11 -7.37
N ALA A 22 -18.72 6.17 -7.81
CA ALA A 22 -18.32 6.89 -9.02
C ALA A 22 -19.20 6.59 -10.26
N PRO A 23 -19.62 5.34 -10.56
CA PRO A 23 -20.50 5.05 -11.70
C PRO A 23 -21.90 5.68 -11.60
N LEU A 24 -22.37 5.97 -10.37
CA LEU A 24 -23.68 6.60 -10.12
C LEU A 24 -23.57 8.11 -10.02
N LEU A 25 -22.42 8.62 -9.59
CA LEU A 25 -22.19 10.05 -9.36
C LEU A 25 -21.64 10.76 -10.60
N ALA A 26 -21.01 10.03 -11.52
CA ALA A 26 -20.48 10.59 -12.75
C ALA A 26 -21.63 11.10 -13.64
N THR A 27 -21.50 12.33 -14.08
CA THR A 27 -22.51 12.99 -14.92
C THR A 27 -22.33 12.67 -16.40
N HIS A 28 -21.09 12.29 -16.79
CA HIS A 28 -20.71 12.02 -18.18
C HIS A 28 -19.85 10.78 -18.30
N ASP A 29 -19.79 10.18 -19.49
CA ASP A 29 -18.81 9.14 -19.78
C ASP A 29 -17.39 9.73 -19.71
N VAL A 30 -16.53 9.12 -18.88
CA VAL A 30 -15.15 9.56 -18.65
C VAL A 30 -14.23 9.54 -19.87
N ASN A 31 -14.63 8.76 -20.90
CA ASN A 31 -13.86 8.61 -22.14
C ASN A 31 -14.46 9.42 -23.30
N ALA A 32 -15.69 9.95 -23.18
CA ALA A 32 -16.33 10.75 -24.21
C ALA A 32 -15.50 12.02 -24.46
N GLN A 33 -15.07 12.20 -25.71
CA GLN A 33 -14.28 13.36 -26.13
C GLN A 33 -15.13 14.32 -26.96
N ASN A 34 -15.04 15.61 -26.66
CA ASN A 34 -15.68 16.67 -27.43
C ASN A 34 -14.70 17.86 -27.60
N LEU A 35 -13.98 17.85 -28.69
CA LEU A 35 -12.95 18.86 -28.96
C LEU A 35 -13.50 20.29 -29.09
N ALA A 36 -14.81 20.44 -29.36
CA ALA A 36 -15.44 21.76 -29.36
C ALA A 36 -15.56 22.37 -27.95
N LEU A 37 -15.58 21.53 -26.93
CA LEU A 37 -15.63 21.94 -25.51
C LEU A 37 -14.25 21.88 -24.82
N ARG A 38 -13.19 21.91 -25.59
CA ARG A 38 -11.82 21.86 -25.06
C ARG A 38 -11.57 23.03 -24.11
N PHE A 39 -11.11 22.71 -22.87
CA PHE A 39 -10.86 23.68 -21.81
C PHE A 39 -12.06 24.62 -21.50
N ALA A 40 -13.27 24.10 -21.65
CA ALA A 40 -14.45 24.85 -21.24
C ALA A 40 -14.46 25.07 -19.72
N SER A 41 -14.82 26.28 -19.32
CA SER A 41 -14.93 26.66 -17.91
C SER A 41 -16.04 25.87 -17.19
N PRO A 42 -16.00 25.78 -15.83
CA PRO A 42 -17.06 25.20 -15.06
C PRO A 42 -18.45 25.76 -15.40
N SER A 43 -19.43 24.87 -15.55
CA SER A 43 -20.81 25.18 -15.93
C SER A 43 -21.78 24.22 -15.22
N ALA A 44 -23.09 24.46 -15.38
CA ALA A 44 -24.12 23.56 -14.85
C ALA A 44 -24.05 22.16 -15.49
N GLU A 45 -23.55 22.05 -16.71
CA GLU A 45 -23.39 20.78 -17.42
C GLU A 45 -22.05 20.11 -17.07
N HIS A 46 -20.96 20.87 -16.97
CA HIS A 46 -19.63 20.41 -16.61
C HIS A 46 -19.16 21.10 -15.33
N TRP A 47 -19.44 20.51 -14.17
CA TRP A 47 -19.24 21.15 -12.86
C TRP A 47 -17.79 21.62 -12.61
N PHE A 48 -16.79 20.88 -13.10
CA PHE A 48 -15.36 21.25 -12.99
C PHE A 48 -14.78 21.60 -14.36
N GLY A 49 -15.62 21.90 -15.36
CA GLY A 49 -15.19 22.15 -16.72
C GLY A 49 -14.70 20.90 -17.43
N THR A 50 -13.95 21.11 -18.52
CA THR A 50 -13.46 20.06 -19.39
C THR A 50 -11.93 20.11 -19.56
N ASP A 51 -11.34 18.98 -19.90
CA ASP A 51 -9.89 18.84 -20.13
C ASP A 51 -9.45 19.21 -21.57
N ALA A 52 -8.18 18.94 -21.89
CA ALA A 52 -7.59 19.19 -23.21
C ALA A 52 -8.26 18.41 -24.36
N LEU A 53 -9.03 17.38 -24.07
CA LEU A 53 -9.78 16.59 -25.04
C LEU A 53 -11.30 16.83 -24.95
N GLY A 54 -11.73 17.84 -24.16
CA GLY A 54 -13.13 18.15 -23.93
C GLY A 54 -13.87 17.13 -23.10
N ARG A 55 -13.16 16.31 -22.26
CA ARG A 55 -13.76 15.33 -21.37
C ARG A 55 -14.12 15.96 -20.05
N ASP A 56 -15.21 15.50 -19.43
CA ASP A 56 -15.69 16.03 -18.16
C ASP A 56 -14.72 15.75 -17.00
N VAL A 57 -14.20 16.83 -16.37
CA VAL A 57 -13.19 16.74 -15.31
C VAL A 57 -13.77 16.12 -14.04
N PHE A 58 -15.03 16.44 -13.67
CA PHE A 58 -15.66 15.89 -12.48
C PHE A 58 -15.78 14.37 -12.54
N SER A 59 -16.34 13.83 -13.63
CA SER A 59 -16.47 12.38 -13.84
C SER A 59 -15.09 11.70 -13.83
N ARG A 60 -14.07 12.33 -14.43
CA ARG A 60 -12.70 11.81 -14.44
C ARG A 60 -12.06 11.77 -13.06
N ILE A 61 -12.31 12.76 -12.20
CA ILE A 61 -11.82 12.75 -10.81
C ILE A 61 -12.42 11.57 -10.03
N LEU A 62 -13.74 11.34 -10.16
CA LEU A 62 -14.42 10.23 -9.49
C LEU A 62 -13.85 8.86 -9.90
N PHE A 63 -13.72 8.61 -11.19
CA PHE A 63 -13.13 7.36 -11.69
C PHE A 63 -11.63 7.25 -11.41
N GLY A 64 -10.90 8.38 -11.45
CA GLY A 64 -9.49 8.45 -11.05
C GLY A 64 -9.30 8.06 -9.59
N ALA A 65 -10.15 8.54 -8.69
CA ALA A 65 -10.14 8.15 -7.28
C ALA A 65 -10.36 6.63 -7.09
N ARG A 66 -11.28 6.03 -7.86
CA ARG A 66 -11.51 4.57 -7.84
C ARG A 66 -10.27 3.79 -8.26
N ILE A 67 -9.60 4.21 -9.34
CA ILE A 67 -8.36 3.58 -9.81
C ILE A 67 -7.26 3.73 -8.77
N SER A 68 -7.10 4.92 -8.18
CA SER A 68 -6.10 5.19 -7.15
C SER A 68 -6.30 4.34 -5.90
N LEU A 69 -7.55 4.18 -5.42
CA LEU A 69 -7.87 3.30 -4.30
C LEU A 69 -7.59 1.83 -4.63
N TYR A 70 -7.96 1.37 -5.82
CA TYR A 70 -7.67 0.00 -6.25
C TYR A 70 -6.16 -0.29 -6.26
N VAL A 71 -5.38 0.61 -6.85
CA VAL A 71 -3.90 0.49 -6.88
C VAL A 71 -3.34 0.51 -5.45
N GLY A 72 -3.73 1.51 -4.65
CA GLY A 72 -3.23 1.67 -3.29
C GLY A 72 -3.52 0.47 -2.41
N ILE A 73 -4.78 0.02 -2.35
CA ILE A 73 -5.18 -1.14 -1.54
C ILE A 73 -4.46 -2.40 -2.01
N THR A 74 -4.35 -2.63 -3.31
CA THR A 74 -3.69 -3.81 -3.86
C THR A 74 -2.21 -3.82 -3.51
N VAL A 75 -1.51 -2.70 -3.75
CA VAL A 75 -0.07 -2.58 -3.47
C VAL A 75 0.21 -2.72 -1.98
N VAL A 76 -0.53 -2.03 -1.11
CA VAL A 76 -0.37 -2.10 0.35
C VAL A 76 -0.62 -3.51 0.85
N THR A 77 -1.70 -4.16 0.40
CA THR A 77 -2.04 -5.52 0.83
C THR A 77 -0.98 -6.53 0.41
N VAL A 78 -0.63 -6.56 -0.87
CA VAL A 78 0.35 -7.52 -1.41
C VAL A 78 1.73 -7.30 -0.80
N SER A 79 2.21 -6.05 -0.82
CA SER A 79 3.52 -5.70 -0.26
C SER A 79 3.56 -5.91 1.26
N GLY A 80 2.49 -5.55 1.95
CA GLY A 80 2.36 -5.73 3.39
C GLY A 80 2.39 -7.20 3.80
N VAL A 81 1.54 -8.04 3.19
CA VAL A 81 1.51 -9.48 3.48
C VAL A 81 2.88 -10.10 3.23
N PHE A 82 3.46 -9.87 2.05
CA PHE A 82 4.76 -10.44 1.69
C PHE A 82 5.88 -9.94 2.60
N GLY A 83 5.92 -8.62 2.87
CA GLY A 83 6.90 -8.01 3.76
C GLY A 83 6.77 -8.49 5.20
N ILE A 84 5.55 -8.61 5.73
CA ILE A 84 5.31 -9.13 7.08
C ILE A 84 5.86 -10.55 7.22
N PHE A 85 5.58 -11.43 6.27
CA PHE A 85 6.08 -12.81 6.33
C PHE A 85 7.60 -12.90 6.28
N ILE A 86 8.24 -12.20 5.33
CA ILE A 86 9.69 -12.23 5.18
C ILE A 86 10.38 -11.56 6.38
N GLY A 87 9.86 -10.41 6.83
CA GLY A 87 10.39 -9.71 8.00
C GLY A 87 10.24 -10.51 9.29
N ALA A 88 9.12 -11.22 9.45
CA ALA A 88 8.89 -12.10 10.59
C ALA A 88 9.88 -13.28 10.62
N ILE A 89 10.13 -13.92 9.49
CA ILE A 89 11.12 -15.01 9.36
C ILE A 89 12.52 -14.49 9.68
N ALA A 90 12.94 -13.37 9.09
CA ALA A 90 14.26 -12.79 9.32
C ALA A 90 14.47 -12.44 10.80
N GLY A 91 13.48 -11.78 11.44
CA GLY A 91 13.57 -11.39 12.85
C GLY A 91 13.52 -12.56 13.83
N PHE A 92 12.71 -13.59 13.54
CA PHE A 92 12.49 -14.72 14.44
C PHE A 92 13.65 -15.70 14.43
N TYR A 93 14.05 -16.18 13.25
CA TYR A 93 15.13 -17.17 13.15
C TYR A 93 16.52 -16.57 13.36
N GLY A 94 16.73 -15.31 12.97
CA GLY A 94 18.03 -14.66 13.12
C GLY A 94 19.14 -15.33 12.31
N GLY A 95 20.38 -15.22 12.78
CA GLY A 95 21.54 -15.95 12.24
C GLY A 95 21.76 -15.75 10.74
N LEU A 96 21.92 -16.86 10.00
CA LEU A 96 22.15 -16.84 8.55
C LEU A 96 20.93 -16.35 7.76
N ALA A 97 19.72 -16.68 8.18
CA ALA A 97 18.50 -16.22 7.52
C ALA A 97 18.38 -14.70 7.59
N ASP A 98 18.61 -14.13 8.77
CA ASP A 98 18.61 -12.69 8.96
C ASP A 98 19.75 -12.02 8.20
N LYS A 99 20.96 -12.54 8.28
CA LYS A 99 22.11 -12.00 7.55
C LYS A 99 21.88 -11.99 6.03
N PHE A 100 21.27 -13.03 5.48
CA PHE A 100 20.96 -13.09 4.05
C PHE A 100 19.82 -12.13 3.68
N LEU A 101 18.68 -12.18 4.39
CA LEU A 101 17.52 -11.38 4.06
C LEU A 101 17.76 -9.89 4.32
N SER A 102 18.18 -9.53 5.53
CA SER A 102 18.36 -8.12 5.91
C SER A 102 19.71 -7.56 5.48
N GLY A 103 20.76 -8.38 5.45
CA GLY A 103 22.09 -7.97 5.06
C GLY A 103 22.29 -7.83 3.54
N TYR A 104 21.65 -8.68 2.75
CA TYR A 104 21.79 -8.66 1.29
C TYR A 104 20.49 -8.24 0.61
N VAL A 105 19.42 -9.02 0.75
CA VAL A 105 18.19 -8.82 -0.05
C VAL A 105 17.61 -7.44 0.18
N PHE A 106 17.36 -7.03 1.43
CA PHE A 106 16.79 -5.71 1.69
C PHE A 106 17.70 -4.58 1.19
N ASN A 107 19.01 -4.72 1.38
CA ASN A 107 19.98 -3.70 0.97
C ASN A 107 20.07 -3.56 -0.55
N VAL A 108 19.94 -4.64 -1.33
CA VAL A 108 19.88 -4.57 -2.79
C VAL A 108 18.70 -3.70 -3.24
N PHE A 109 17.50 -3.93 -2.68
CA PHE A 109 16.33 -3.12 -3.03
C PHE A 109 16.48 -1.66 -2.57
N LEU A 110 17.09 -1.42 -1.42
CA LEU A 110 17.28 -0.09 -0.85
C LEU A 110 18.44 0.71 -1.49
N ALA A 111 19.33 0.04 -2.19
CA ALA A 111 20.40 0.70 -2.93
C ALA A 111 19.86 1.53 -4.12
N PHE A 112 18.67 1.19 -4.60
CA PHE A 112 18.03 1.94 -5.68
C PHE A 112 17.00 2.93 -5.13
N PRO A 113 16.95 4.17 -5.65
CA PRO A 113 15.84 5.06 -5.37
C PRO A 113 14.52 4.40 -5.86
N GLY A 114 13.56 4.18 -4.95
CA GLY A 114 12.36 3.39 -5.22
C GLY A 114 11.59 3.85 -6.47
N LEU A 115 11.45 5.18 -6.66
CA LEU A 115 10.78 5.74 -7.84
C LEU A 115 11.52 5.37 -9.15
N LEU A 116 12.85 5.47 -9.16
CA LEU A 116 13.64 5.13 -10.35
C LEU A 116 13.55 3.64 -10.67
N LEU A 117 13.58 2.79 -9.64
CA LEU A 117 13.40 1.34 -9.83
C LEU A 117 11.99 1.01 -10.35
N ALA A 118 10.94 1.71 -9.86
CA ALA A 118 9.58 1.54 -10.37
C ALA A 118 9.48 1.91 -11.85
N ILE A 119 10.05 3.05 -12.26
CA ILE A 119 10.05 3.50 -13.66
C ILE A 119 10.81 2.48 -14.52
N ALA A 120 11.98 2.02 -14.09
CA ALA A 120 12.77 1.03 -14.82
C ALA A 120 12.00 -0.30 -14.99
N LEU A 121 11.33 -0.78 -13.94
CA LEU A 121 10.53 -2.01 -14.00
C LEU A 121 9.33 -1.84 -14.96
N VAL A 122 8.63 -0.71 -14.93
CA VAL A 122 7.51 -0.46 -15.86
C VAL A 122 8.01 -0.35 -17.30
N ALA A 123 9.16 0.29 -17.53
CA ALA A 123 9.77 0.36 -18.85
C ALA A 123 10.10 -1.04 -19.41
N PHE A 124 10.58 -1.94 -18.54
CA PHE A 124 10.91 -3.32 -18.89
C PHE A 124 9.68 -4.21 -19.11
N LEU A 125 8.69 -4.10 -18.24
CA LEU A 125 7.45 -4.89 -18.28
C LEU A 125 6.48 -4.40 -19.36
N GLY A 126 6.62 -3.16 -19.80
CA GLY A 126 5.73 -2.46 -20.73
C GLY A 126 4.59 -1.72 -20.01
N ALA A 127 3.84 -0.91 -20.76
CA ALA A 127 2.74 -0.11 -20.24
C ALA A 127 1.56 -0.97 -19.75
N GLY A 128 0.84 -0.49 -18.73
CA GLY A 128 -0.38 -1.09 -18.22
C GLY A 128 -0.51 -1.03 -16.71
N LEU A 129 -1.75 -0.85 -16.23
CA LEU A 129 -2.04 -0.69 -14.80
C LEU A 129 -1.57 -1.90 -13.96
N GLY A 130 -1.82 -3.13 -14.43
CA GLY A 130 -1.39 -4.34 -13.74
C GLY A 130 0.13 -4.46 -13.60
N LYS A 131 0.87 -4.01 -14.63
CA LYS A 131 2.34 -4.01 -14.62
C LYS A 131 2.90 -2.95 -13.67
N LEU A 132 2.25 -1.79 -13.60
CA LEU A 132 2.56 -0.77 -12.60
C LEU A 132 2.34 -1.30 -11.18
N ILE A 133 1.20 -1.93 -10.90
CA ILE A 133 0.91 -2.55 -9.59
C ILE A 133 1.98 -3.59 -9.24
N LEU A 134 2.33 -4.46 -10.19
CA LEU A 134 3.38 -5.47 -9.99
C LEU A 134 4.73 -4.82 -9.64
N ALA A 135 5.15 -3.80 -10.39
CA ALA A 135 6.40 -3.07 -10.12
C ALA A 135 6.40 -2.44 -8.73
N LEU A 136 5.29 -1.81 -8.32
CA LEU A 136 5.15 -1.21 -7.00
C LEU A 136 5.15 -2.27 -5.88
N CYS A 137 4.52 -3.43 -6.09
CA CYS A 137 4.56 -4.53 -5.14
C CYS A 137 5.97 -5.11 -4.96
N ILE A 138 6.74 -5.27 -6.06
CA ILE A 138 8.11 -5.77 -6.04
C ILE A 138 9.03 -4.87 -5.19
N ILE A 139 8.74 -3.58 -5.11
CA ILE A 139 9.56 -2.62 -4.35
C ILE A 139 9.03 -2.40 -2.94
N GLY A 140 7.70 -2.32 -2.80
CA GLY A 140 7.04 -1.87 -1.57
C GLY A 140 7.22 -2.79 -0.36
N TRP A 141 7.39 -4.09 -0.56
CA TRP A 141 7.44 -5.07 0.52
C TRP A 141 8.63 -4.91 1.48
N VAL A 142 9.76 -4.35 1.02
CA VAL A 142 11.00 -4.23 1.83
C VAL A 142 10.80 -3.30 3.02
N GLY A 143 10.02 -2.22 2.85
CA GLY A 143 9.65 -1.32 3.94
C GLY A 143 8.93 -2.06 5.07
N TYR A 144 7.88 -2.81 4.74
CA TYR A 144 7.13 -3.63 5.69
C TYR A 144 7.99 -4.72 6.33
N ALA A 145 8.85 -5.38 5.54
CA ALA A 145 9.76 -6.41 6.04
C ALA A 145 10.74 -5.87 7.09
N ARG A 146 11.29 -4.70 6.88
CA ARG A 146 12.22 -4.07 7.84
C ARG A 146 11.52 -3.70 9.15
N VAL A 147 10.34 -3.11 9.07
CA VAL A 147 9.59 -2.75 10.28
C VAL A 147 9.17 -4.01 11.04
N MET A 148 8.62 -5.01 10.34
CA MET A 148 8.23 -6.28 10.96
C MET A 148 9.42 -6.98 11.60
N ARG A 149 10.56 -7.08 10.92
CA ARG A 149 11.80 -7.64 11.49
C ARG A 149 12.19 -6.93 12.79
N GLY A 150 12.21 -5.59 12.80
CA GLY A 150 12.53 -4.81 14.00
C GLY A 150 11.58 -5.09 15.16
N GLN A 151 10.28 -5.18 14.88
CA GLN A 151 9.28 -5.50 15.90
C GLN A 151 9.42 -6.94 16.42
N VAL A 152 9.65 -7.90 15.54
CA VAL A 152 9.86 -9.31 15.94
C VAL A 152 11.12 -9.44 16.82
N LEU A 153 12.22 -8.78 16.48
CA LEU A 153 13.44 -8.75 17.28
C LEU A 153 13.18 -8.20 18.70
N LYS A 154 12.30 -7.19 18.82
CA LYS A 154 11.92 -6.62 20.09
C LYS A 154 11.00 -7.54 20.89
N VAL A 155 9.92 -8.02 20.26
CA VAL A 155 8.87 -8.80 20.95
C VAL A 155 9.36 -10.18 21.39
N ARG A 156 10.27 -10.80 20.64
CA ARG A 156 10.80 -12.13 21.00
C ARG A 156 11.58 -12.17 22.33
N GLU A 157 12.03 -11.01 22.81
CA GLU A 157 12.76 -10.89 24.09
C GLU A 157 11.81 -10.64 25.29
N TYR A 158 10.49 -10.55 25.06
CA TYR A 158 9.53 -10.31 26.15
C TYR A 158 9.30 -11.58 26.99
N ASP A 159 9.08 -11.37 28.29
CA ASP A 159 8.93 -12.45 29.28
C ASP A 159 7.86 -13.50 28.90
N PHE A 160 6.74 -13.07 28.31
CA PHE A 160 5.68 -13.99 27.90
C PHE A 160 6.13 -14.91 26.76
N VAL A 161 7.03 -14.45 25.88
CA VAL A 161 7.60 -15.30 24.80
C VAL A 161 8.61 -16.28 25.38
N LEU A 162 9.47 -15.81 26.32
CA LEU A 162 10.43 -16.64 27.01
C LEU A 162 9.71 -17.73 27.86
N ALA A 163 8.64 -17.36 28.55
CA ALA A 163 7.81 -18.31 29.30
C ALA A 163 7.17 -19.36 28.37
N ALA A 164 6.59 -18.96 27.23
CA ALA A 164 6.02 -19.89 26.26
C ALA A 164 7.08 -20.88 25.73
N LYS A 165 8.31 -20.40 25.50
CA LYS A 165 9.44 -21.23 25.08
C LYS A 165 9.86 -22.20 26.18
N ALA A 166 9.92 -21.77 27.44
CA ALA A 166 10.25 -22.60 28.60
C ALA A 166 9.22 -23.72 28.81
N LEU A 167 7.94 -23.45 28.49
CA LEU A 167 6.84 -24.43 28.52
C LEU A 167 6.85 -25.39 27.31
N GLY A 168 7.85 -25.30 26.43
CA GLY A 168 7.99 -26.21 25.29
C GLY A 168 7.15 -25.84 24.06
N ALA A 169 6.64 -24.61 23.93
CA ALA A 169 5.92 -24.19 22.75
C ALA A 169 6.82 -24.24 21.51
N GLY A 170 6.32 -24.82 20.40
CA GLY A 170 7.06 -24.89 19.14
C GLY A 170 7.22 -23.51 18.48
N ASN A 171 8.28 -23.36 17.70
CA ASN A 171 8.65 -22.10 17.05
C ASN A 171 7.53 -21.44 16.24
N MET A 172 6.78 -22.21 15.44
CA MET A 172 5.65 -21.71 14.66
C MET A 172 4.53 -21.17 15.56
N ARG A 173 4.23 -21.88 16.65
CA ARG A 173 3.25 -21.42 17.64
C ARG A 173 3.69 -20.11 18.30
N ILE A 174 4.96 -20.02 18.71
CA ILE A 174 5.52 -18.81 19.30
C ILE A 174 5.42 -17.64 18.30
N LEU A 175 5.84 -17.85 17.05
CA LEU A 175 5.83 -16.81 16.02
C LEU A 175 4.40 -16.31 15.74
N PHE A 176 3.48 -17.20 15.38
CA PHE A 176 2.14 -16.81 14.92
C PHE A 176 1.17 -16.45 16.04
N THR A 177 1.30 -17.06 17.22
CA THR A 177 0.34 -16.86 18.33
C THR A 177 0.81 -15.79 19.32
N HIS A 178 2.12 -15.66 19.52
CA HIS A 178 2.65 -14.75 20.56
C HIS A 178 3.36 -13.53 19.98
N ILE A 179 4.16 -13.68 18.93
CA ILE A 179 4.98 -12.59 18.41
C ILE A 179 4.23 -11.75 17.37
N MET A 180 3.73 -12.36 16.30
CA MET A 180 3.12 -11.61 15.19
C MET A 180 1.95 -10.71 15.63
N PRO A 181 0.99 -11.15 16.47
CA PRO A 181 -0.10 -10.27 16.88
C PRO A 181 0.37 -9.02 17.63
N ASN A 182 1.46 -9.15 18.41
CA ASN A 182 2.04 -8.03 19.17
C ASN A 182 3.00 -7.17 18.34
N ALA A 183 3.52 -7.69 17.23
CA ALA A 183 4.46 -7.01 16.34
C ALA A 183 3.78 -6.24 15.20
N ILE A 184 2.51 -6.52 14.90
CA ILE A 184 1.83 -5.98 13.70
C ILE A 184 1.36 -4.52 13.86
N GLN A 185 1.16 -4.05 15.09
CA GLN A 185 0.58 -2.73 15.36
C GLN A 185 1.30 -1.57 14.62
N PRO A 186 2.64 -1.45 14.63
CA PRO A 186 3.33 -0.38 13.90
C PRO A 186 3.20 -0.47 12.39
N LEU A 187 2.95 -1.66 11.84
CA LEU A 187 2.77 -1.85 10.39
C LEU A 187 1.42 -1.32 9.90
N ILE A 188 0.39 -1.36 10.75
CA ILE A 188 -0.92 -0.76 10.43
C ILE A 188 -0.79 0.76 10.26
N VAL A 189 0.11 1.39 10.99
CA VAL A 189 0.38 2.83 10.86
C VAL A 189 1.19 3.16 9.61
N GLN A 190 1.99 2.21 9.10
CA GLN A 190 2.79 2.38 7.90
C GLN A 190 1.98 2.20 6.61
N ALA A 191 0.89 1.43 6.64
CA ALA A 191 0.00 1.17 5.51
C ALA A 191 -0.85 2.37 5.13
#